data_18582a4b5ae067ea768810f438bb4bee
#
_entry.id   18582a4b5ae067ea768810f438bb4bee
#
_cell.length_a   1.000
_cell.length_b   1.000
_cell.length_c   1.000
_cell.angle_alpha   90.00
_cell.angle_beta   90.00
_cell.angle_gamma   90.00
#
_symmetry.space_group_name_H-M   'P 1'
#
loop_
_entity.id
_entity.type
_entity.pdbx_description
1 polymer ?
#
loop_
_entity_poly.entity_id
_entity_poly.type
_entity_poly.pdbx_seq_one_letter_code
_entity_poly.pdbx_strand_id
1 'polypeptide(L)'
;MFERQSAILSLIYRERHTTEVKLAEMFGVSERTIRKDIICLACILPIKTVRGRYGGGIWLEDWFDPNSNVLSAVQEDFLKRMKQTLTGEDLVVINSILVQFAPSTRYL
;
A
#
# COMPACT_ATOMS: atom_id res chain seq x y z
N MET A 1 -9.07 10.61 -7.84
CA MET A 1 -9.18 9.20 -7.40
C MET A 1 -7.89 8.67 -6.81
N PHE A 2 -6.79 8.77 -7.54
CA PHE A 2 -5.49 8.29 -7.02
C PHE A 2 -4.97 9.08 -5.82
N GLU A 3 -5.25 10.37 -5.79
CA GLU A 3 -4.86 11.22 -4.66
C GLU A 3 -5.58 10.82 -3.38
N ARG A 4 -6.87 10.50 -3.48
CA ARG A 4 -7.64 10.00 -2.34
C ARG A 4 -7.11 8.66 -1.87
N GLN A 5 -6.82 7.74 -2.79
CA GLN A 5 -6.27 6.44 -2.45
C GLN A 5 -4.91 6.57 -1.75
N SER A 6 -4.06 7.49 -2.21
CA SER A 6 -2.78 7.76 -1.56
C SER A 6 -2.96 8.32 -0.14
N ALA A 7 -3.95 9.19 0.04
CA ALA A 7 -4.24 9.74 1.36
C ALA A 7 -4.78 8.68 2.32
N ILE A 8 -5.65 7.78 1.81
CA ILE A 8 -6.16 6.65 2.60
C ILE A 8 -5.02 5.72 2.99
N LEU A 9 -4.13 5.43 2.06
CA LEU A 9 -2.94 4.60 2.29
C LEU A 9 -2.11 5.14 3.45
N SER A 10 -1.79 6.44 3.41
CA SER A 10 -1.01 7.09 4.45
C SER A 10 -1.71 7.02 5.81
N LEU A 11 -3.02 7.15 5.81
CA LEU A 11 -3.82 7.12 7.02
C LEU A 11 -3.84 5.73 7.65
N ILE A 12 -4.00 4.69 6.83
CA ILE A 12 -4.00 3.30 7.29
C ILE A 12 -2.62 2.93 7.86
N TYR A 13 -1.54 3.38 7.24
CA TYR A 13 -0.19 3.20 7.76
C TYR A 13 -0.02 3.81 9.14
N ARG A 14 -0.54 5.02 9.31
CA ARG A 14 -0.37 5.77 10.56
C ARG A 14 -1.25 5.23 11.68
N GLU A 15 -2.52 4.97 11.38
CA GLU A 15 -3.50 4.62 12.41
C GLU A 15 -3.72 3.13 12.60
N ARG A 16 -3.35 2.31 11.62
CA ARG A 16 -3.46 0.85 11.63
C ARG A 16 -4.89 0.34 11.55
N HIS A 17 -5.88 1.14 11.94
CA HIS A 17 -7.30 0.79 11.93
C HIS A 17 -8.14 2.00 11.56
N THR A 18 -9.18 1.79 10.76
CA THR A 18 -10.17 2.81 10.45
C THR A 18 -11.47 2.12 10.04
N THR A 19 -12.48 2.91 9.64
CA THR A 19 -13.76 2.39 9.17
C THR A 19 -14.15 3.06 7.86
N GLU A 20 -15.02 2.39 7.08
CA GLU A 20 -15.55 2.98 5.84
C GLU A 20 -16.30 4.28 6.13
N VAL A 21 -17.08 4.30 7.21
CA VAL A 21 -17.86 5.48 7.60
C VAL A 21 -16.94 6.67 7.87
N LYS A 22 -15.89 6.43 8.66
CA LYS A 22 -14.93 7.48 9.01
C LYS A 22 -14.23 8.03 7.77
N LEU A 23 -13.80 7.16 6.88
CA LEU A 23 -13.13 7.57 5.65
C LEU A 23 -14.09 8.31 4.72
N ALA A 24 -15.34 7.84 4.61
CA ALA A 24 -16.35 8.50 3.79
C ALA A 24 -16.62 9.93 4.27
N GLU A 25 -16.75 10.12 5.57
CA GLU A 25 -16.94 11.45 6.16
C GLU A 25 -15.72 12.34 5.94
N MET A 26 -14.53 11.79 6.15
CA MET A 26 -13.28 12.53 6.03
C MET A 26 -13.03 13.01 4.60
N PHE A 27 -13.35 12.23 3.60
CA PHE A 27 -13.11 12.57 2.20
C PHE A 27 -14.33 13.09 1.44
N GLY A 28 -15.50 13.16 2.11
CA GLY A 28 -16.71 13.68 1.49
C GLY A 28 -17.24 12.83 0.35
N VAL A 29 -17.10 11.51 0.45
CA VAL A 29 -17.58 10.56 -0.56
C VAL A 29 -18.44 9.49 0.10
N SER A 30 -19.08 8.65 -0.72
CA SER A 30 -19.92 7.57 -0.20
C SER A 30 -19.06 6.43 0.35
N GLU A 31 -19.65 5.63 1.24
CA GLU A 31 -18.98 4.41 1.73
C GLU A 31 -18.67 3.44 0.60
N ARG A 32 -19.54 3.40 -0.41
CA ARG A 32 -19.33 2.57 -1.59
C ARG A 32 -18.05 2.98 -2.34
N THR A 33 -17.80 4.27 -2.46
CA THR A 33 -16.59 4.79 -3.09
C THR A 33 -15.36 4.40 -2.27
N ILE A 34 -15.43 4.53 -0.96
CA ILE A 34 -14.33 4.11 -0.07
C ILE A 34 -14.08 2.61 -0.20
N ARG A 35 -15.15 1.81 -0.27
CA ARG A 35 -15.03 0.35 -0.42
C ARG A 35 -14.25 -0.02 -1.70
N LYS A 36 -14.51 0.69 -2.79
CA LYS A 36 -13.78 0.49 -4.04
C LYS A 36 -12.31 0.87 -3.90
N ASP A 37 -12.02 1.97 -3.21
CA ASP A 37 -10.64 2.40 -2.95
C ASP A 37 -9.89 1.36 -2.12
N ILE A 38 -10.55 0.80 -1.11
CA ILE A 38 -9.94 -0.23 -0.25
C ILE A 38 -9.64 -1.50 -1.03
N ILE A 39 -10.52 -1.90 -1.94
CA ILE A 39 -10.27 -3.06 -2.80
C ILE A 39 -9.00 -2.84 -3.64
N CYS A 40 -8.82 -1.65 -4.18
CA CYS A 40 -7.61 -1.30 -4.94
C CYS A 40 -6.37 -1.33 -4.05
N LEU A 41 -6.44 -0.75 -2.86
CA LEU A 41 -5.31 -0.69 -1.93
C LEU A 41 -4.95 -2.08 -1.40
N ALA A 42 -5.92 -2.97 -1.26
CA ALA A 42 -5.68 -4.33 -0.81
C ALA A 42 -4.81 -5.14 -1.78
N CYS A 43 -4.67 -4.68 -3.03
CA CYS A 43 -3.74 -5.28 -3.98
C CYS A 43 -2.28 -4.96 -3.64
N ILE A 44 -2.04 -3.91 -2.86
CA ILE A 44 -0.69 -3.42 -2.52
C ILE A 44 -0.35 -3.71 -1.07
N LEU A 45 -1.33 -3.57 -0.17
CA LEU A 45 -1.15 -3.71 1.26
C LEU A 45 -1.92 -4.91 1.81
N PRO A 46 -1.42 -5.54 2.87
CA PRO A 46 -2.14 -6.61 3.56
C PRO A 46 -3.27 -6.02 4.41
N ILE A 47 -4.34 -5.63 3.75
CA ILE A 47 -5.51 -5.03 4.39
C ILE A 47 -6.53 -6.12 4.72
N LYS A 48 -7.04 -6.07 5.95
CA LYS A 48 -8.10 -6.93 6.42
C LYS A 48 -9.35 -6.08 6.63
N THR A 49 -10.46 -6.48 6.04
CA THR A 49 -11.75 -5.84 6.25
C THR A 49 -12.70 -6.79 6.97
N VAL A 50 -13.38 -6.29 7.98
CA VAL A 50 -14.36 -7.04 8.73
C VAL A 50 -15.67 -6.27 8.71
N ARG A 51 -16.75 -6.93 8.32
CA ARG A 51 -18.08 -6.33 8.33
C ARG A 51 -18.69 -6.50 9.72
N GLY A 52 -19.47 -5.51 10.15
CA GLY A 52 -20.17 -5.59 11.43
C GLY A 52 -20.33 -4.23 12.07
N ARG A 53 -21.40 -4.10 12.88
CA ARG A 53 -21.74 -2.84 13.55
C ARG A 53 -20.76 -2.48 14.65
N TYR A 54 -20.29 -3.47 15.39
CA TYR A 54 -19.52 -3.25 16.61
C TYR A 54 -18.12 -3.81 16.60
N GLY A 55 -17.77 -4.58 15.61
CA GLY A 55 -16.44 -5.16 15.48
C GLY A 55 -15.89 -5.03 14.06
N GLY A 56 -16.59 -4.26 13.22
CA GLY A 56 -16.17 -4.08 11.83
C GLY A 56 -15.10 -3.01 11.68
N GLY A 57 -14.46 -3.02 10.54
CA GLY A 57 -13.45 -2.01 10.21
C GLY A 57 -12.44 -2.49 9.21
N ILE A 58 -11.43 -1.65 9.04
CA ILE A 58 -10.34 -1.85 8.11
C ILE A 58 -9.05 -1.82 8.92
N TRP A 59 -8.26 -2.88 8.83
CA TRP A 59 -7.00 -3.01 9.55
C TRP A 59 -5.88 -3.37 8.61
N LEU A 60 -4.65 -2.99 8.98
CA LEU A 60 -3.48 -3.68 8.46
C LEU A 60 -3.33 -5.00 9.24
N GLU A 61 -2.93 -6.06 8.54
CA GLU A 61 -2.66 -7.33 9.20
C GLU A 61 -1.55 -7.18 10.24
N ASP A 62 -1.66 -7.91 11.35
CA ASP A 62 -0.74 -7.80 12.47
C ASP A 62 0.70 -8.19 12.10
N TRP A 63 0.84 -9.13 11.16
CA TRP A 63 2.15 -9.57 10.72
C TRP A 63 2.88 -8.55 9.85
N PHE A 64 2.17 -7.53 9.36
CA PHE A 64 2.78 -6.49 8.54
C PHE A 64 3.51 -5.48 9.43
N ASP A 65 4.80 -5.30 9.16
CA ASP A 65 5.64 -4.34 9.87
C ASP A 65 6.01 -3.20 8.93
N PRO A 66 5.47 -1.99 9.15
CA PRO A 66 5.83 -0.83 8.31
C PRO A 66 7.30 -0.43 8.46
N ASN A 67 7.97 -0.90 9.50
CA ASN A 67 9.40 -0.66 9.69
C ASN A 67 10.26 -1.73 9.03
N SER A 68 9.64 -2.70 8.36
CA SER A 68 10.36 -3.71 7.61
C SER A 68 11.12 -3.06 6.44
N ASN A 69 12.35 -3.46 6.25
CA ASN A 69 13.19 -2.99 5.15
C ASN A 69 13.10 -3.90 3.93
N VAL A 70 11.93 -4.50 3.70
CA VAL A 70 11.72 -5.44 2.61
C VAL A 70 10.55 -4.99 1.76
N LEU A 71 10.78 -4.92 0.46
CA LEU A 71 9.71 -4.64 -0.50
C LEU A 71 8.75 -5.83 -0.61
N SER A 72 7.46 -5.53 -0.81
CA SER A 72 6.50 -6.56 -1.15
C SER A 72 6.73 -7.04 -2.58
N ALA A 73 6.17 -8.20 -2.92
CA ALA A 73 6.28 -8.74 -4.28
C ALA A 73 5.72 -7.77 -5.32
N VAL A 74 4.62 -7.10 -5.03
CA VAL A 74 4.00 -6.12 -5.92
C VAL A 74 4.92 -4.91 -6.12
N GLN A 75 5.50 -4.41 -5.04
CA GLN A 75 6.42 -3.27 -5.09
C GLN A 75 7.67 -3.63 -5.90
N GLU A 76 8.23 -4.80 -5.65
CA GLU A 76 9.42 -5.28 -6.35
C GLU A 76 9.15 -5.43 -7.85
N ASP A 77 8.03 -6.05 -8.22
CA ASP A 77 7.64 -6.22 -9.63
C ASP A 77 7.46 -4.87 -10.33
N PHE A 78 6.82 -3.92 -9.65
CA PHE A 78 6.63 -2.58 -10.19
C PHE A 78 7.98 -1.92 -10.50
N LEU A 79 8.90 -1.95 -9.54
CA LEU A 79 10.21 -1.34 -9.72
C LEU A 79 11.01 -2.02 -10.83
N LYS A 80 10.91 -3.34 -10.95
CA LYS A 80 11.58 -4.07 -12.02
C LYS A 80 11.03 -3.70 -13.40
N ARG A 81 9.73 -3.45 -13.52
CA ARG A 81 9.14 -2.98 -14.77
C ARG A 81 9.58 -1.56 -15.10
N MET A 82 9.57 -0.67 -14.10
CA MET A 82 10.01 0.71 -14.29
C MET A 82 11.48 0.79 -14.69
N LYS A 83 12.30 -0.08 -14.14
CA LYS A 83 13.73 -0.17 -14.46
C LYS A 83 13.98 -0.28 -15.96
N GLN A 84 13.12 -0.98 -16.70
CA GLN A 84 13.29 -1.21 -18.13
C GLN A 84 13.15 0.07 -18.95
N THR A 85 12.50 1.09 -18.41
CA THR A 85 12.28 2.38 -19.09
C THR A 85 13.24 3.47 -18.65
N LEU A 86 14.07 3.18 -17.64
CA LEU A 86 14.97 4.17 -17.06
C LEU A 86 16.39 4.03 -17.61
N THR A 87 17.08 5.15 -17.68
CA THR A 87 18.47 5.20 -18.14
C THR A 87 19.26 6.16 -17.25
N GLY A 88 20.58 6.09 -17.34
CA GLY A 88 21.47 7.01 -16.64
C GLY A 88 21.37 6.91 -15.13
N GLU A 89 21.35 8.06 -14.48
CA GLU A 89 21.34 8.14 -13.03
C GLU A 89 20.08 7.51 -12.41
N ASP A 90 18.93 7.68 -13.05
CA ASP A 90 17.68 7.08 -12.57
C ASP A 90 17.75 5.56 -12.51
N LEU A 91 18.41 4.96 -13.50
CA LEU A 91 18.60 3.50 -13.51
C LEU A 91 19.49 3.07 -12.33
N VAL A 92 20.52 3.81 -12.03
CA VAL A 92 21.41 3.51 -10.90
C VAL A 92 20.64 3.62 -9.57
N VAL A 93 19.82 4.66 -9.43
CA VAL A 93 19.03 4.86 -8.22
C VAL A 93 18.04 3.73 -8.00
N ILE A 94 17.28 3.35 -9.02
CA ILE A 94 16.29 2.28 -8.88
C ILE A 94 16.97 0.93 -8.60
N ASN A 95 18.12 0.68 -9.19
CA ASN A 95 18.91 -0.52 -8.89
C ASN A 95 19.37 -0.53 -7.43
N SER A 96 19.76 0.62 -6.90
CA SER A 96 20.18 0.71 -5.48
C SER A 96 19.02 0.37 -4.54
N ILE A 97 17.80 0.78 -4.88
CA ILE A 97 16.61 0.44 -4.10
C ILE A 97 16.35 -1.06 -4.13
N LEU A 98 16.42 -1.66 -5.32
CA LEU A 98 16.20 -3.09 -5.48
C LEU A 98 17.25 -3.91 -4.74
N VAL A 99 18.51 -3.55 -4.83
CA VAL A 99 19.60 -4.26 -4.14
C VAL A 99 19.44 -4.17 -2.62
N GLN A 100 19.03 -3.01 -2.13
CA GLN A 100 18.92 -2.78 -0.70
C GLN A 100 17.67 -3.43 -0.09
N PHE A 101 16.53 -3.38 -0.78
CA PHE A 101 15.24 -3.70 -0.19
C PHE A 101 14.51 -4.90 -0.81
N ALA A 102 14.89 -5.36 -2.01
CA ALA A 102 14.20 -6.47 -2.67
C ALA A 102 14.85 -7.80 -2.28
N PRO A 103 14.07 -8.71 -1.64
CA PRO A 103 14.64 -9.97 -1.18
C PRO A 103 15.20 -10.84 -2.30
N SER A 104 14.54 -10.89 -3.46
CA SER A 104 14.97 -11.73 -4.57
C SER A 104 16.26 -11.24 -5.23
N THR A 105 16.59 -9.95 -5.06
CA THR A 105 17.78 -9.37 -5.66
C THR A 105 19.03 -9.53 -4.81
N ARG A 106 18.84 -9.77 -3.50
CA ARG A 106 19.97 -9.90 -2.55
C ARG A 106 20.84 -11.13 -2.79
N TYR A 107 20.30 -12.13 -3.48
CA TYR A 107 20.97 -13.41 -3.70
C TYR A 107 21.44 -13.59 -5.14
N LEU A 108 21.38 -12.52 -5.91
CA LEU A 108 21.91 -12.50 -7.28
C LEU A 108 23.35 -11.93 -7.33
#